data_bb07327c9d8e89ef74ced3ce26b3718d
#
_entry.id   bb07327c9d8e89ef74ced3ce26b3718d
#
_cell.length_a   1.000
_cell.length_b   1.000
_cell.length_c   1.000
_cell.angle_alpha   90.00
_cell.angle_beta   90.00
_cell.angle_gamma   90.00
#
_symmetry.space_group_name_H-M   'P 1'
#
loop_
_entity.id
_entity.type
_entity.pdbx_description
1 polymer ?
#
loop_
_entity_poly.entity_id
_entity_poly.type
_entity_poly.pdbx_seq_one_letter_code
_entity_poly.pdbx_strand_id
1 'polypeptide(L)'
;MLVGCVSRVQSPVESIHKAAEIGNIRAVKQHLATGVDVNDIDANKMTALHWAAMKGQKKVVALLIVKGANLNAKTSKNLTPLNLADNNFENEIAELLIANGASEFVY
;
A
#
# COMPACT_ATOMS: atom_id res chain seq x y z
N MET A 1 -21.39 14.42 25.73
CA MET A 1 -21.15 14.06 25.29
C MET A 1 -20.56 13.83 24.71
N LEU A 2 -20.36 13.57 24.57
CA LEU A 2 -19.80 13.21 24.06
C LEU A 2 -19.49 13.01 23.27
N VAL A 3 -19.75 13.05 22.93
CA VAL A 3 -19.44 12.97 22.24
C VAL A 3 -18.69 12.80 21.46
N GLY A 4 -18.95 13.25 21.19
CA GLY A 4 -18.15 13.31 20.03
C GLY A 4 -16.94 12.54 20.15
N CYS A 5 -16.65 12.40 21.18
CA CYS A 5 -15.47 11.67 21.45
C CYS A 5 -15.40 10.38 20.76
N VAL A 6 -16.47 9.84 20.41
CA VAL A 6 -16.41 8.56 19.75
C VAL A 6 -15.93 8.63 18.34
N SER A 7 -15.94 9.80 17.77
CA SER A 7 -15.63 9.86 16.37
C SER A 7 -14.23 9.42 16.05
N ARG A 8 -13.33 9.56 16.97
CA ARG A 8 -11.98 9.26 16.64
C ARG A 8 -11.65 7.81 16.67
N VAL A 9 -12.48 6.97 17.19
CA VAL A 9 -12.21 5.55 17.16
C VAL A 9 -12.80 4.88 15.96
N GLN A 10 -13.35 5.65 15.08
CA GLN A 10 -14.01 5.08 13.93
C GLN A 10 -13.02 4.72 12.86
N SER A 11 -13.48 3.92 11.93
CA SER A 11 -12.66 3.54 10.79
C SER A 11 -12.27 4.78 10.00
N PRO A 12 -11.12 4.77 9.35
CA PRO A 12 -10.74 5.87 8.47
C PRO A 12 -11.78 6.05 7.39
N VAL A 13 -12.01 7.29 6.98
CA VAL A 13 -12.98 7.56 5.92
C VAL A 13 -12.47 7.17 4.56
N GLU A 14 -11.17 7.23 4.35
CA GLU A 14 -10.61 6.82 3.07
C GLU A 14 -10.30 5.33 3.09
N SER A 15 -10.28 4.72 1.92
CA SER A 15 -9.93 3.31 1.78
C SER A 15 -8.47 3.09 2.15
N ILE A 16 -8.10 1.82 2.32
CA ILE A 16 -6.70 1.49 2.55
C ILE A 16 -5.84 1.94 1.36
N HIS A 17 -6.40 1.89 0.15
CA HIS A 17 -5.70 2.33 -1.06
C HIS A 17 -5.41 3.83 -1.01
N LYS A 18 -6.41 4.62 -0.64
CA LYS A 18 -6.21 6.06 -0.53
C LYS A 18 -5.25 6.40 0.59
N ALA A 19 -5.39 5.72 1.72
CA ALA A 19 -4.48 5.94 2.85
C ALA A 19 -3.04 5.63 2.44
N ALA A 20 -2.83 4.56 1.68
CA ALA A 20 -1.50 4.21 1.21
C ALA A 20 -0.99 5.24 0.23
N GLU A 21 -1.86 5.73 -0.64
CA GLU A 21 -1.49 6.73 -1.64
C GLU A 21 -0.95 8.00 -1.00
N ILE A 22 -1.63 8.49 0.04
CA ILE A 22 -1.26 9.76 0.66
C ILE A 22 -0.27 9.60 1.81
N GLY A 23 0.10 8.36 2.13
CA GLY A 23 1.09 8.12 3.17
C GLY A 23 0.52 8.15 4.58
N ASN A 24 -0.77 7.97 4.75
CA ASN A 24 -1.40 7.98 6.07
C ASN A 24 -1.22 6.62 6.73
N ILE A 25 -0.06 6.46 7.37
CA ILE A 25 0.32 5.17 7.92
C ILE A 25 -0.63 4.73 9.04
N ARG A 26 -1.14 5.68 9.81
CA ARG A 26 -2.07 5.36 10.89
C ARG A 26 -3.35 4.74 10.33
N ALA A 27 -3.89 5.32 9.25
CA ALA A 27 -5.09 4.78 8.62
C ALA A 27 -4.83 3.40 8.02
N VAL A 28 -3.67 3.21 7.40
CA VAL A 28 -3.31 1.89 6.87
C VAL A 28 -3.28 0.86 8.00
N LYS A 29 -2.63 1.18 9.11
CA LYS A 29 -2.59 0.27 10.26
C LYS A 29 -3.99 -0.03 10.78
N GLN A 30 -4.84 0.97 10.84
CA GLN A 30 -6.19 0.79 11.36
C GLN A 30 -7.02 -0.11 10.45
N HIS A 31 -6.92 0.07 9.14
CA HIS A 31 -7.62 -0.81 8.20
C HIS A 31 -7.17 -2.26 8.38
N LEU A 32 -5.86 -2.48 8.49
CA LEU A 32 -5.34 -3.84 8.66
C LEU A 32 -5.79 -4.43 9.98
N ALA A 33 -5.84 -3.61 11.03
CA ALA A 33 -6.27 -4.07 12.35
C ALA A 33 -7.74 -4.46 12.37
N THR A 34 -8.56 -3.86 11.52
CA THR A 34 -9.99 -4.18 11.46
C THR A 34 -10.30 -5.31 10.48
N GLY A 35 -9.28 -5.93 9.90
CA GLY A 35 -9.49 -7.11 9.08
C GLY A 35 -9.45 -6.91 7.58
N VAL A 36 -9.12 -5.70 7.12
CA VAL A 36 -8.97 -5.48 5.69
C VAL A 36 -7.78 -6.30 5.20
N ASP A 37 -7.95 -6.99 4.09
CA ASP A 37 -6.89 -7.80 3.48
C ASP A 37 -5.78 -6.88 2.97
N VAL A 38 -4.53 -7.17 3.35
CA VAL A 38 -3.39 -6.37 2.91
C VAL A 38 -3.28 -6.37 1.38
N ASN A 39 -3.79 -7.40 0.74
CA ASN A 39 -3.77 -7.54 -0.73
C ASN A 39 -5.08 -7.17 -1.39
N ASP A 40 -5.95 -6.48 -0.69
CA ASP A 40 -7.23 -6.03 -1.25
C ASP A 40 -6.99 -5.17 -2.47
N ILE A 41 -7.79 -5.36 -3.51
CA ILE A 41 -7.61 -4.65 -4.78
C ILE A 41 -8.73 -3.66 -5.02
N ASP A 42 -8.41 -2.57 -5.69
CA ASP A 42 -9.42 -1.60 -6.11
C ASP A 42 -9.91 -1.94 -7.53
N ALA A 43 -10.65 -1.02 -8.13
CA ALA A 43 -11.23 -1.23 -9.45
C ALA A 43 -10.18 -1.47 -10.54
N ASN A 44 -8.97 -1.00 -10.34
CA ASN A 44 -7.88 -1.16 -11.30
C ASN A 44 -6.96 -2.31 -10.91
N LYS A 45 -7.40 -3.14 -9.97
CA LYS A 45 -6.60 -4.24 -9.42
C LYS A 45 -5.32 -3.74 -8.76
N MET A 46 -5.32 -2.53 -8.27
CA MET A 46 -4.18 -1.99 -7.52
C MET A 46 -4.35 -2.32 -6.05
N THR A 47 -3.27 -2.78 -5.44
CA THR A 47 -3.23 -2.98 -3.99
C THR A 47 -2.72 -1.72 -3.33
N ALA A 48 -2.81 -1.69 -2.00
CA ALA A 48 -2.22 -0.58 -1.25
C ALA A 48 -0.73 -0.44 -1.54
N LEU A 49 -0.05 -1.57 -1.73
CA LEU A 49 1.39 -1.54 -2.03
C LEU A 49 1.68 -0.87 -3.36
N HIS A 50 0.84 -1.11 -4.38
CA HIS A 50 0.98 -0.41 -5.66
C HIS A 50 0.91 1.10 -5.46
N TRP A 51 -0.11 1.56 -4.73
CA TRP A 51 -0.30 2.99 -4.51
C TRP A 51 0.86 3.61 -3.74
N ALA A 52 1.29 2.92 -2.67
CA ALA A 52 2.39 3.43 -1.86
C ALA A 52 3.69 3.50 -2.66
N ALA A 53 3.95 2.47 -3.46
CA ALA A 53 5.16 2.42 -4.28
C ALA A 53 5.15 3.53 -5.33
N MET A 54 4.00 3.73 -5.97
CA MET A 54 3.88 4.74 -7.01
C MET A 54 4.07 6.15 -6.47
N LYS A 55 3.57 6.39 -5.26
CA LYS A 55 3.57 7.74 -4.68
C LYS A 55 4.74 8.01 -3.75
N GLY A 56 5.68 7.08 -3.64
CA GLY A 56 6.88 7.31 -2.84
C GLY A 56 6.68 7.21 -1.34
N GLN A 57 5.68 6.48 -0.89
CA GLN A 57 5.36 6.36 0.54
C GLN A 57 6.16 5.23 1.16
N LYS A 58 7.44 5.47 1.39
CA LYS A 58 8.38 4.44 1.81
C LYS A 58 7.97 3.76 3.11
N LYS A 59 7.48 4.53 4.08
CA LYS A 59 7.10 3.95 5.37
C LYS A 59 5.89 3.04 5.24
N VAL A 60 4.95 3.41 4.38
CA VAL A 60 3.80 2.57 4.12
C VAL A 60 4.24 1.29 3.41
N VAL A 61 5.14 1.40 2.44
CA VAL A 61 5.68 0.23 1.75
C VAL A 61 6.30 -0.73 2.77
N ALA A 62 7.13 -0.22 3.67
CA ALA A 62 7.78 -1.06 4.67
C ALA A 62 6.75 -1.76 5.57
N LEU A 63 5.72 -1.03 5.99
CA LEU A 63 4.67 -1.61 6.80
C LEU A 63 3.94 -2.72 6.07
N LEU A 64 3.59 -2.49 4.81
CA LEU A 64 2.84 -3.46 4.03
C LEU A 64 3.67 -4.74 3.79
N ILE A 65 4.97 -4.59 3.58
CA ILE A 65 5.85 -5.74 3.43
C ILE A 65 5.83 -6.57 4.71
N VAL A 66 5.96 -5.92 5.86
CA VAL A 66 5.92 -6.62 7.15
C VAL A 66 4.60 -7.35 7.34
N LYS A 67 3.52 -6.80 6.82
CA LYS A 67 2.19 -7.38 6.96
C LYS A 67 1.89 -8.44 5.90
N GLY A 68 2.86 -8.80 5.09
CA GLY A 68 2.70 -9.91 4.15
C GLY A 68 2.12 -9.54 2.80
N ALA A 69 2.26 -8.30 2.39
CA ALA A 69 1.75 -7.89 1.08
C ALA A 69 2.41 -8.70 -0.03
N ASN A 70 1.62 -8.98 -1.07
CA ASN A 70 2.12 -9.67 -2.25
C ASN A 70 2.93 -8.67 -3.08
N LEU A 71 4.24 -8.88 -3.11
CA LEU A 71 5.15 -7.94 -3.79
C LEU A 71 5.07 -8.05 -5.30
N ASN A 72 4.48 -9.11 -5.81
CA ASN A 72 4.43 -9.36 -7.26
C ASN A 72 3.01 -9.31 -7.81
N ALA A 73 2.07 -8.71 -7.07
CA ALA A 73 0.72 -8.53 -7.55
C ALA A 73 0.70 -7.63 -8.78
N LYS A 74 -0.20 -7.90 -9.71
CA LYS A 74 -0.28 -7.15 -10.96
C LYS A 74 -1.59 -6.41 -11.07
N THR A 75 -1.51 -5.18 -11.56
CA THR A 75 -2.70 -4.38 -11.84
C THR A 75 -3.38 -4.88 -13.10
N SER A 76 -4.49 -4.26 -13.46
CA SER A 76 -5.17 -4.57 -14.72
C SER A 76 -4.30 -4.29 -15.94
N LYS A 77 -3.26 -3.47 -15.78
CA LYS A 77 -2.29 -3.19 -16.84
C LYS A 77 -1.03 -4.01 -16.70
N ASN A 78 -1.06 -5.06 -15.88
CA ASN A 78 0.07 -5.96 -15.69
C ASN A 78 1.28 -5.32 -15.02
N LEU A 79 1.06 -4.31 -14.18
CA LEU A 79 2.15 -3.61 -13.49
C LEU A 79 2.27 -4.11 -12.06
N THR A 80 3.51 -4.36 -11.64
CA THR A 80 3.81 -4.72 -10.25
C THR A 80 4.14 -3.46 -9.46
N PRO A 81 4.16 -3.55 -8.12
CA PRO A 81 4.63 -2.41 -7.33
C PRO A 81 6.03 -1.95 -7.75
N LEU A 82 6.91 -2.89 -8.08
CA LEU A 82 8.27 -2.53 -8.53
C LEU A 82 8.23 -1.73 -9.82
N ASN A 83 7.38 -2.13 -10.78
CA ASN A 83 7.23 -1.39 -12.03
C ASN A 83 6.80 0.05 -11.75
N LEU A 84 5.85 0.23 -10.82
CA LEU A 84 5.35 1.56 -10.52
C LEU A 84 6.40 2.40 -9.81
N ALA A 85 7.19 1.79 -8.93
CA ALA A 85 8.28 2.50 -8.27
C ALA A 85 9.32 2.94 -9.30
N ASP A 86 9.69 2.05 -10.21
CA ASP A 86 10.67 2.37 -11.25
C ASP A 86 10.16 3.47 -12.17
N ASN A 87 8.90 3.38 -12.56
CA ASN A 87 8.32 4.36 -13.47
C ASN A 87 8.27 5.77 -12.87
N ASN A 88 8.27 5.85 -11.55
CA ASN A 88 8.21 7.12 -10.85
C ASN A 88 9.53 7.48 -10.17
N PHE A 89 10.60 6.78 -10.51
CA PHE A 89 11.95 7.05 -10.02
C PHE A 89 12.06 6.92 -8.50
N GLU A 90 11.25 6.05 -7.91
CA GLU A 90 11.28 5.80 -6.47
C GLU A 90 12.32 4.72 -6.19
N ASN A 91 13.58 5.10 -6.29
CA ASN A 91 14.69 4.14 -6.27
C ASN A 91 14.82 3.40 -4.95
N GLU A 92 14.63 4.10 -3.84
CA GLU A 92 14.74 3.46 -2.52
C GLU A 92 13.64 2.42 -2.32
N ILE A 93 12.44 2.72 -2.81
CA ILE A 93 11.34 1.79 -2.72
C ILE A 93 11.60 0.59 -3.62
N ALA A 94 12.11 0.83 -4.82
CA ALA A 94 12.46 -0.26 -5.73
C ALA A 94 13.47 -1.20 -5.07
N GLU A 95 14.51 -0.65 -4.44
CA GLU A 95 15.50 -1.45 -3.75
C GLU A 95 14.90 -2.24 -2.59
N LEU A 96 14.01 -1.59 -1.83
CA LEU A 96 13.36 -2.24 -0.72
C LEU A 96 12.51 -3.42 -1.19
N LEU A 97 11.77 -3.24 -2.27
CA LEU A 97 10.94 -4.30 -2.84
C LEU A 97 11.80 -5.47 -3.31
N ILE A 98 12.87 -5.19 -4.03
CA ILE A 98 13.78 -6.23 -4.53
C ILE A 98 14.40 -6.98 -3.37
N ALA A 99 14.85 -6.27 -2.33
CA ALA A 99 15.47 -6.88 -1.17
C ALA A 99 14.54 -7.84 -0.46
N ASN A 100 13.22 -7.65 -0.60
CA ASN A 100 12.21 -8.47 0.05
C ASN A 100 11.54 -9.47 -0.89
N GLY A 101 12.09 -9.65 -2.09
CA GLY A 101 11.64 -10.72 -2.96
C GLY A 101 10.83 -10.32 -4.17
N ALA A 102 10.70 -9.02 -4.44
CA ALA A 102 10.03 -8.62 -5.68
C ALA A 102 10.84 -9.08 -6.89
N SER A 103 10.14 -9.54 -7.91
CA SER A 103 10.80 -10.01 -9.11
C SER A 103 11.31 -8.84 -9.92
N GLU A 104 12.58 -8.89 -10.30
CA GLU A 104 13.18 -7.86 -11.14
C GLU A 104 12.82 -8.04 -12.61
N PHE A 105 12.47 -9.26 -12.98
CA PHE A 105 12.21 -9.58 -14.38
C PHE A 105 10.72 -9.70 -14.58
N VAL A 106 10.18 -8.71 -15.24
CA VAL A 106 8.74 -8.64 -15.44
C VAL A 106 8.50 -8.60 -16.94
N TYR A 107 8.08 -9.72 -17.45
CA TYR A 107 7.84 -9.85 -18.89
C TYR A 107 6.37 -10.07 -19.16
#